data_9f4059bacb70930933cf6ff4a8e4ed68
#
_entry.id   9f4059bacb70930933cf6ff4a8e4ed68
#
_cell.length_a   1.000
_cell.length_b   1.000
_cell.length_c   1.000
_cell.angle_alpha   90.00
_cell.angle_beta   90.00
_cell.angle_gamma   90.00
#
_symmetry.space_group_name_H-M   'P 1'
#
loop_
_entity.id
_entity.type
_entity.pdbx_description
1 polymer ?
#
loop_
_entity_poly.entity_id
_entity_poly.type
_entity_poly.pdbx_seq_one_letter_code
_entity_poly.pdbx_strand_id
1 'polypeptide(L)'
;RPAGVYTAGAAQNLLNTKNLMVGRRVVLLGSGDIGLIMARRLTLEGATVLCVAEARPVPGGLERNVSQCLYDFGIPLYLSTTVTQIFGPKRVEGVELCRVDAQGQPRPETARRVDCDTLLLSVGLIPENEVGSKAGMAVDPATNGAVTNDFLQTNLPGVFACGNSRKVMDLADFVTRQGDTAGGNAARFVLGLPLEKMPPEQANAMAKGLPKPGIITCIRCPKGCRVMLGADGKTEGNACPKGEEYALQEA
;
A
#
# COMPACT_ATOMS: atom_id res chain seq x y z
N ARG A 1 10.18 -10.16 20.66
CA ARG A 1 9.34 -10.53 19.50
C ARG A 1 9.70 -11.95 19.10
N PRO A 2 8.75 -12.91 19.02
CA PRO A 2 9.03 -14.26 18.57
C PRO A 2 9.40 -14.26 17.08
N ALA A 3 10.10 -15.30 16.62
CA ALA A 3 10.30 -15.55 15.19
C ALA A 3 8.94 -15.75 14.49
N GLY A 4 8.83 -15.39 13.21
CA GLY A 4 7.56 -15.51 12.47
C GLY A 4 6.73 -14.21 12.43
N VAL A 5 7.19 -13.13 13.06
CA VAL A 5 6.58 -11.80 12.89
C VAL A 5 7.43 -10.97 11.93
N TYR A 6 6.85 -10.58 10.80
CA TYR A 6 7.51 -9.81 9.75
C TYR A 6 6.65 -8.61 9.32
N THR A 7 7.27 -7.55 8.84
CA THR A 7 6.55 -6.57 8.02
C THR A 7 6.28 -7.18 6.64
N ALA A 8 5.20 -6.76 5.97
CA ALA A 8 4.89 -7.24 4.63
C ALA A 8 6.04 -6.95 3.64
N GLY A 9 6.71 -5.80 3.75
CA GLY A 9 7.88 -5.47 2.94
C GLY A 9 9.09 -6.37 3.21
N ALA A 10 9.36 -6.74 4.46
CA ALA A 10 10.43 -7.70 4.79
C ALA A 10 10.12 -9.10 4.22
N ALA A 11 8.87 -9.55 4.33
CA ALA A 11 8.42 -10.80 3.74
C ALA A 11 8.55 -10.78 2.20
N GLN A 12 8.21 -9.65 1.57
CA GLN A 12 8.36 -9.44 0.14
C GLN A 12 9.83 -9.57 -0.30
N ASN A 13 10.75 -8.93 0.41
CA ASN A 13 12.18 -9.05 0.12
C ASN A 13 12.67 -10.50 0.26
N LEU A 14 12.34 -11.17 1.37
CA LEU A 14 12.75 -12.56 1.60
C LEU A 14 12.23 -13.48 0.49
N LEU A 15 10.97 -13.37 0.14
CA LEU A 15 10.36 -14.23 -0.87
C LEU A 15 10.84 -13.90 -2.28
N ASN A 16 10.77 -12.63 -2.71
CA ASN A 16 10.99 -12.25 -4.10
C ASN A 16 12.47 -12.15 -4.49
N THR A 17 13.35 -11.78 -3.54
CA THR A 17 14.78 -11.60 -3.84
C THR A 17 15.67 -12.68 -3.25
N LYS A 18 15.23 -13.36 -2.17
CA LYS A 18 16.00 -14.41 -1.51
C LYS A 18 15.44 -15.81 -1.72
N ASN A 19 14.27 -15.91 -2.33
CA ASN A 19 13.53 -17.17 -2.53
C ASN A 19 13.32 -17.95 -1.19
N LEU A 20 13.07 -17.21 -0.11
CA LEU A 20 12.88 -17.74 1.24
C LEU A 20 11.42 -17.59 1.66
N MET A 21 10.76 -18.72 1.91
CA MET A 21 9.40 -18.73 2.47
C MET A 21 9.43 -18.30 3.94
N VAL A 22 8.57 -17.34 4.31
CA VAL A 22 8.49 -16.79 5.68
C VAL A 22 7.66 -17.66 6.63
N GLY A 23 6.73 -18.45 6.08
CA GLY A 23 5.87 -19.37 6.82
C GLY A 23 4.84 -20.04 5.94
N ARG A 24 4.05 -20.95 6.51
CA ARG A 24 3.07 -21.75 5.78
C ARG A 24 1.62 -21.44 6.14
N ARG A 25 1.37 -20.99 7.36
CA ARG A 25 0.04 -20.61 7.87
C ARG A 25 0.08 -19.17 8.34
N VAL A 26 -0.37 -18.26 7.49
CA VAL A 26 -0.11 -16.83 7.61
C VAL A 26 -1.38 -16.07 7.98
N VAL A 27 -1.29 -15.22 8.98
CA VAL A 27 -2.27 -14.16 9.28
C VAL A 27 -1.64 -12.82 8.92
N LEU A 28 -2.41 -11.94 8.29
CA LEU A 28 -2.01 -10.56 8.03
C LEU A 28 -2.75 -9.60 8.94
N LEU A 29 -2.04 -8.61 9.48
CA LEU A 29 -2.62 -7.47 10.17
C LEU A 29 -2.41 -6.22 9.32
N GLY A 30 -3.52 -5.58 8.95
CA GLY A 30 -3.59 -4.46 8.03
C GLY A 30 -3.83 -4.90 6.59
N SER A 31 -4.67 -4.14 5.89
CA SER A 31 -5.08 -4.38 4.50
C SER A 31 -4.48 -3.36 3.52
N GLY A 32 -3.30 -2.83 3.82
CA GLY A 32 -2.55 -2.00 2.86
C GLY A 32 -2.09 -2.79 1.63
N ASP A 33 -1.87 -2.12 0.51
CA ASP A 33 -1.59 -2.76 -0.79
C ASP A 33 -0.45 -3.79 -0.75
N ILE A 34 0.66 -3.49 -0.06
CA ILE A 34 1.78 -4.43 0.05
C ILE A 34 1.33 -5.72 0.76
N GLY A 35 0.49 -5.61 1.81
CA GLY A 35 -0.06 -6.76 2.51
C GLY A 35 -0.96 -7.59 1.60
N LEU A 36 -1.86 -6.95 0.85
CA LEU A 36 -2.77 -7.62 -0.08
C LEU A 36 -1.99 -8.35 -1.18
N ILE A 37 -1.01 -7.70 -1.79
CA ILE A 37 -0.14 -8.28 -2.81
C ILE A 37 0.63 -9.49 -2.23
N MET A 38 1.13 -9.37 -0.99
CA MET A 38 1.82 -10.47 -0.33
C MET A 38 0.90 -11.62 0.06
N ALA A 39 -0.35 -11.36 0.43
CA ALA A 39 -1.34 -12.41 0.66
C ALA A 39 -1.52 -13.28 -0.59
N ARG A 40 -1.74 -12.66 -1.74
CA ARG A 40 -1.81 -13.34 -3.04
C ARG A 40 -0.49 -14.07 -3.35
N ARG A 41 0.65 -13.39 -3.21
CA ARG A 41 1.96 -13.97 -3.55
C ARG A 41 2.27 -15.22 -2.72
N LEU A 42 2.06 -15.18 -1.41
CA LEU A 42 2.27 -16.30 -0.51
C LEU A 42 1.36 -17.49 -0.85
N THR A 43 0.10 -17.21 -1.21
CA THR A 43 -0.84 -18.27 -1.65
C THR A 43 -0.35 -18.94 -2.93
N LEU A 44 0.15 -18.19 -3.89
CA LEU A 44 0.72 -18.73 -5.14
C LEU A 44 1.99 -19.57 -4.88
N GLU A 45 2.74 -19.27 -3.84
CA GLU A 45 3.93 -20.04 -3.42
C GLU A 45 3.58 -21.23 -2.49
N GLY A 46 2.28 -21.51 -2.30
CA GLY A 46 1.80 -22.69 -1.57
C GLY A 46 1.65 -22.50 -0.06
N ALA A 47 1.69 -21.27 0.46
CA ALA A 47 1.28 -20.98 1.82
C ALA A 47 -0.25 -20.87 1.92
N THR A 48 -0.79 -21.12 3.10
CA THR A 48 -2.20 -20.87 3.42
C THR A 48 -2.31 -19.53 4.12
N VAL A 49 -2.86 -18.52 3.45
CA VAL A 49 -3.23 -17.26 4.08
C VAL A 49 -4.60 -17.43 4.73
N LEU A 50 -4.61 -17.45 6.07
CA LEU A 50 -5.81 -17.77 6.85
C LEU A 50 -6.81 -16.62 6.87
N CYS A 51 -6.32 -15.39 6.97
CA CYS A 51 -7.12 -14.17 6.89
C CYS A 51 -6.26 -12.91 6.84
N VAL A 52 -6.91 -11.81 6.49
CA VAL A 52 -6.43 -10.44 6.69
C VAL A 52 -7.34 -9.79 7.74
N ALA A 53 -6.77 -9.23 8.79
CA ALA A 53 -7.45 -8.44 9.81
C ALA A 53 -7.16 -6.94 9.57
N GLU A 54 -8.20 -6.13 9.50
CA GLU A 54 -8.11 -4.68 9.33
C GLU A 54 -8.87 -3.98 10.47
N ALA A 55 -8.18 -3.11 11.20
CA ALA A 55 -8.78 -2.39 12.32
C ALA A 55 -9.85 -1.39 11.90
N ARG A 56 -9.74 -0.84 10.69
CA ARG A 56 -10.73 0.09 10.13
C ARG A 56 -11.97 -0.65 9.63
N PRO A 57 -13.12 0.05 9.53
CA PRO A 57 -14.35 -0.51 8.96
C PRO A 57 -14.32 -0.65 7.43
N VAL A 58 -13.23 -0.19 6.79
CA VAL A 58 -13.01 -0.26 5.34
C VAL A 58 -11.60 -0.75 5.04
N PRO A 59 -11.35 -1.40 3.90
CA PRO A 59 -10.00 -1.80 3.49
C PRO A 59 -9.07 -0.60 3.35
N GLY A 60 -7.78 -0.83 3.55
CA GLY A 60 -6.74 0.19 3.43
C GLY A 60 -6.11 0.32 2.06
N GLY A 61 -6.09 -0.74 1.30
CA GLY A 61 -5.54 -0.79 -0.04
C GLY A 61 -6.57 -0.46 -1.11
N LEU A 62 -6.09 -0.35 -2.35
CA LEU A 62 -6.92 -0.11 -3.53
C LEU A 62 -7.93 -1.24 -3.73
N GLU A 63 -9.14 -0.90 -4.15
CA GLU A 63 -10.23 -1.86 -4.36
C GLU A 63 -9.85 -3.01 -5.32
N ARG A 64 -9.11 -2.69 -6.39
CA ARG A 64 -8.59 -3.71 -7.30
C ARG A 64 -7.69 -4.74 -6.60
N ASN A 65 -6.87 -4.31 -5.63
CA ASN A 65 -6.00 -5.21 -4.88
C ASN A 65 -6.80 -6.05 -3.88
N VAL A 66 -7.86 -5.50 -3.28
CA VAL A 66 -8.80 -6.28 -2.45
C VAL A 66 -9.43 -7.39 -3.29
N SER A 67 -9.94 -7.05 -4.48
CA SER A 67 -10.56 -8.02 -5.40
C SER A 67 -9.54 -9.08 -5.85
N GLN A 68 -8.44 -8.65 -6.48
CA GLN A 68 -7.49 -9.54 -7.14
C GLN A 68 -6.58 -10.32 -6.18
N CYS A 69 -6.39 -9.83 -4.96
CA CYS A 69 -5.48 -10.47 -4.01
C CYS A 69 -6.20 -11.24 -2.90
N LEU A 70 -7.44 -10.91 -2.60
CA LEU A 70 -8.20 -11.61 -1.57
C LEU A 70 -9.39 -12.39 -2.15
N TYR A 71 -10.32 -11.73 -2.83
CA TYR A 71 -11.57 -12.38 -3.28
C TYR A 71 -11.30 -13.46 -4.33
N ASP A 72 -10.43 -13.19 -5.31
CA ASP A 72 -10.06 -14.18 -6.34
C ASP A 72 -9.36 -15.42 -5.74
N PHE A 73 -8.79 -15.32 -4.53
CA PHE A 73 -8.11 -16.39 -3.82
C PHE A 73 -8.91 -16.94 -2.62
N GLY A 74 -10.12 -16.45 -2.38
CA GLY A 74 -10.96 -16.88 -1.27
C GLY A 74 -10.36 -16.55 0.10
N ILE A 75 -9.50 -15.53 0.21
CA ILE A 75 -8.86 -15.13 1.46
C ILE A 75 -9.82 -14.24 2.26
N PRO A 76 -10.21 -14.63 3.49
CA PRO A 76 -11.12 -13.85 4.32
C PRO A 76 -10.53 -12.50 4.73
N LEU A 77 -11.32 -11.42 4.61
CA LEU A 77 -11.02 -10.10 5.14
C LEU A 77 -11.94 -9.79 6.33
N TYR A 78 -11.37 -9.58 7.50
CA TYR A 78 -12.09 -9.20 8.71
C TYR A 78 -11.86 -7.73 9.02
N LEU A 79 -12.85 -6.91 8.71
CA LEU A 79 -12.88 -5.47 9.03
C LEU A 79 -13.20 -5.25 10.51
N SER A 80 -12.89 -4.06 11.03
CA SER A 80 -13.01 -3.71 12.44
C SER A 80 -12.44 -4.80 13.36
N THR A 81 -11.27 -5.34 12.99
CA THR A 81 -10.63 -6.46 13.67
C THR A 81 -9.13 -6.24 13.77
N THR A 82 -8.55 -6.51 14.93
CA THR A 82 -7.12 -6.38 15.19
C THR A 82 -6.54 -7.63 15.84
N VAL A 83 -5.21 -7.70 15.94
CA VAL A 83 -4.48 -8.69 16.73
C VAL A 83 -4.19 -8.11 18.09
N THR A 84 -4.64 -8.78 19.15
CA THR A 84 -4.45 -8.36 20.54
C THR A 84 -3.34 -9.14 21.25
N GLN A 85 -3.08 -10.38 20.82
CA GLN A 85 -2.05 -11.21 21.41
C GLN A 85 -1.37 -12.09 20.37
N ILE A 86 -0.08 -12.37 20.59
CA ILE A 86 0.73 -13.33 19.83
C ILE A 86 1.13 -14.45 20.75
N PHE A 87 0.83 -15.69 20.38
CA PHE A 87 1.18 -16.88 21.13
C PHE A 87 2.48 -17.49 20.60
N GLY A 88 3.24 -18.11 21.51
CA GLY A 88 4.51 -18.76 21.22
C GLY A 88 5.72 -17.92 21.66
N PRO A 89 6.51 -18.42 22.66
CA PRO A 89 7.61 -17.64 23.24
C PRO A 89 8.82 -17.52 22.31
N LYS A 90 9.08 -18.53 21.49
CA LYS A 90 10.23 -18.58 20.57
C LYS A 90 9.80 -18.27 19.13
N ARG A 91 8.70 -18.80 18.68
CA ARG A 91 8.12 -18.63 17.34
C ARG A 91 6.61 -18.47 17.48
N VAL A 92 6.01 -17.77 16.52
CA VAL A 92 4.54 -17.65 16.43
C VAL A 92 3.92 -19.04 16.30
N GLU A 93 2.97 -19.34 17.18
CA GLU A 93 2.14 -20.54 17.20
C GLU A 93 0.67 -20.21 16.97
N GLY A 94 0.33 -18.93 17.08
CA GLY A 94 -0.99 -18.40 16.83
C GLY A 94 -1.08 -16.92 17.19
N VAL A 95 -2.22 -16.33 16.87
CA VAL A 95 -2.59 -14.97 17.23
C VAL A 95 -4.00 -14.94 17.79
N GLU A 96 -4.30 -13.96 18.62
CA GLU A 96 -5.66 -13.65 19.03
C GLU A 96 -6.19 -12.51 18.17
N LEU A 97 -7.32 -12.74 17.51
CA LEU A 97 -8.07 -11.72 16.78
C LEU A 97 -9.22 -11.22 17.65
N CYS A 98 -9.39 -9.91 17.69
CA CYS A 98 -10.44 -9.26 18.45
C CYS A 98 -11.10 -8.17 17.60
N ARG A 99 -12.43 -8.06 17.65
CA ARG A 99 -13.12 -6.94 17.02
C ARG A 99 -12.80 -5.65 17.76
N VAL A 100 -12.78 -4.54 17.03
CA VAL A 100 -12.63 -3.21 17.64
C VAL A 100 -13.96 -2.44 17.55
N ASP A 101 -14.17 -1.55 18.50
CA ASP A 101 -15.29 -0.61 18.51
C ASP A 101 -15.02 0.59 17.58
N ALA A 102 -15.96 1.56 17.56
CA ALA A 102 -15.83 2.77 16.76
C ALA A 102 -14.67 3.68 17.20
N GLN A 103 -14.16 3.54 18.41
CA GLN A 103 -13.00 4.23 18.95
C GLN A 103 -11.68 3.47 18.73
N GLY A 104 -11.74 2.31 18.06
CA GLY A 104 -10.58 1.46 17.79
C GLY A 104 -10.14 0.61 18.99
N GLN A 105 -10.96 0.53 20.07
CA GLN A 105 -10.64 -0.27 21.25
C GLN A 105 -11.05 -1.72 21.06
N PRO A 106 -10.18 -2.68 21.39
CA PRO A 106 -10.52 -4.09 21.31
C PRO A 106 -11.70 -4.46 22.22
N ARG A 107 -12.56 -5.34 21.71
CA ARG A 107 -13.71 -5.90 22.43
C ARG A 107 -13.39 -7.32 22.89
N PRO A 108 -12.93 -7.54 24.16
CA PRO A 108 -12.40 -8.82 24.63
C PRO A 108 -13.36 -9.99 24.48
N GLU A 109 -14.67 -9.74 24.57
CA GLU A 109 -15.71 -10.75 24.39
C GLU A 109 -15.79 -11.34 22.98
N THR A 110 -15.10 -10.72 22.02
CA THR A 110 -15.03 -11.19 20.63
C THR A 110 -13.71 -11.90 20.32
N ALA A 111 -12.84 -12.02 21.33
CA ALA A 111 -11.52 -12.61 21.15
C ALA A 111 -11.61 -14.05 20.63
N ARG A 112 -10.82 -14.36 19.62
CA ARG A 112 -10.68 -15.72 19.10
C ARG A 112 -9.24 -16.01 18.71
N ARG A 113 -8.77 -17.19 19.06
CA ARG A 113 -7.45 -17.67 18.66
C ARG A 113 -7.48 -18.21 17.25
N VAL A 114 -6.44 -17.89 16.48
CA VAL A 114 -6.15 -18.44 15.15
C VAL A 114 -4.75 -19.02 15.18
N ASP A 115 -4.64 -20.34 15.03
CA ASP A 115 -3.34 -21.01 15.01
C ASP A 115 -2.64 -20.75 13.67
N CYS A 116 -1.46 -20.14 13.74
CA CYS A 116 -0.63 -19.77 12.59
C CYS A 116 0.85 -19.84 12.98
N ASP A 117 1.73 -19.90 12.00
CA ASP A 117 3.19 -19.88 12.20
C ASP A 117 3.82 -18.53 11.84
N THR A 118 3.02 -17.64 11.26
CA THR A 118 3.50 -16.36 10.75
C THR A 118 2.44 -15.26 10.86
N LEU A 119 2.85 -14.11 11.38
CA LEU A 119 2.09 -12.87 11.38
C LEU A 119 2.80 -11.84 10.50
N LEU A 120 2.13 -11.36 9.46
CA LEU A 120 2.59 -10.24 8.64
C LEU A 120 1.92 -8.95 9.04
N LEU A 121 2.70 -7.87 9.10
CA LEU A 121 2.26 -6.53 9.45
C LEU A 121 2.23 -5.64 8.20
N SER A 122 1.06 -5.14 7.83
CA SER A 122 0.83 -4.17 6.75
C SER A 122 0.05 -2.95 7.28
N VAL A 123 0.55 -2.39 8.39
CA VAL A 123 -0.14 -1.36 9.19
C VAL A 123 0.25 0.06 8.82
N GLY A 124 0.84 0.26 7.67
CA GLY A 124 1.26 1.54 7.13
C GLY A 124 2.78 1.67 6.97
N LEU A 125 3.18 2.69 6.24
CA LEU A 125 4.57 3.08 6.02
C LEU A 125 4.89 4.26 6.93
N ILE A 126 6.14 4.32 7.38
CA ILE A 126 6.70 5.46 8.12
C ILE A 126 7.79 6.07 7.24
N PRO A 127 7.76 7.38 6.95
CA PRO A 127 8.83 8.06 6.26
C PRO A 127 10.19 7.83 6.93
N GLU A 128 11.19 7.41 6.16
CA GLU A 128 12.54 7.18 6.67
C GLU A 128 13.39 8.44 6.48
N ASN A 129 13.66 9.14 7.57
CA ASN A 129 14.34 10.44 7.56
C ASN A 129 15.53 10.50 8.55
N GLU A 130 16.08 9.35 8.97
CA GLU A 130 17.16 9.30 9.97
C GLU A 130 18.38 10.13 9.56
N VAL A 131 18.81 10.00 8.31
CA VAL A 131 19.97 10.72 7.78
C VAL A 131 19.70 12.23 7.72
N GLY A 132 18.53 12.62 7.21
CA GLY A 132 18.12 14.02 7.15
C GLY A 132 17.98 14.65 8.53
N SER A 133 17.38 13.94 9.47
CA SER A 133 17.21 14.40 10.86
C SER A 133 18.57 14.60 11.55
N LYS A 134 19.53 13.69 11.34
CA LYS A 134 20.91 13.85 11.86
C LYS A 134 21.63 15.06 11.26
N ALA A 135 21.30 15.45 10.03
CA ALA A 135 21.80 16.65 9.40
C ALA A 135 21.09 17.94 9.85
N GLY A 136 20.08 17.84 10.70
CA GLY A 136 19.29 19.01 11.17
C GLY A 136 18.06 19.32 10.31
N MET A 137 17.66 18.41 9.42
CA MET A 137 16.40 18.57 8.67
C MET A 137 15.20 18.44 9.60
N ALA A 138 14.26 19.38 9.50
CA ALA A 138 13.02 19.34 10.26
C ALA A 138 12.10 18.21 9.76
N VAL A 139 11.57 17.44 10.69
CA VAL A 139 10.57 16.41 10.43
C VAL A 139 9.31 16.67 11.23
N ASP A 140 8.17 16.34 10.67
CA ASP A 140 6.88 16.42 11.34
C ASP A 140 6.78 15.28 12.37
N PRO A 141 6.62 15.56 13.68
CA PRO A 141 6.59 14.53 14.71
C PRO A 141 5.38 13.58 14.61
N ALA A 142 4.31 13.99 13.94
CA ALA A 142 3.12 13.17 13.77
C ALA A 142 3.26 12.15 12.62
N THR A 143 3.95 12.52 11.54
CA THR A 143 4.06 11.70 10.33
C THR A 143 5.47 11.16 10.08
N ASN A 144 6.48 11.69 10.77
CA ASN A 144 7.90 11.50 10.50
C ASN A 144 8.32 11.95 9.09
N GLY A 145 7.47 12.69 8.39
CA GLY A 145 7.75 13.23 7.06
C GLY A 145 8.63 14.47 7.11
N ALA A 146 9.48 14.67 6.10
CA ALA A 146 10.28 15.87 5.97
C ALA A 146 9.39 17.12 5.80
N VAL A 147 9.60 18.15 6.61
CA VAL A 147 8.92 19.44 6.48
C VAL A 147 9.52 20.21 5.32
N THR A 148 8.70 20.61 4.36
CA THR A 148 9.14 21.36 3.16
C THR A 148 8.24 22.58 2.91
N ASN A 149 8.80 23.55 2.22
CA ASN A 149 8.03 24.66 1.65
C ASN A 149 7.36 24.29 0.31
N ASP A 150 6.72 25.26 -0.34
CA ASP A 150 6.03 25.08 -1.64
C ASP A 150 6.97 24.65 -2.79
N PHE A 151 8.27 24.81 -2.62
CA PHE A 151 9.31 24.43 -3.59
C PHE A 151 9.94 23.07 -3.30
N LEU A 152 9.39 22.32 -2.35
CA LEU A 152 9.95 21.07 -1.81
C LEU A 152 11.32 21.21 -1.14
N GLN A 153 11.74 22.42 -0.82
CA GLN A 153 12.95 22.67 -0.06
C GLN A 153 12.69 22.52 1.44
N THR A 154 13.60 21.87 2.13
CA THR A 154 13.58 21.73 3.59
C THR A 154 14.04 23.01 4.29
N ASN A 155 14.14 22.99 5.62
CA ASN A 155 14.76 24.07 6.39
C ASN A 155 16.27 24.22 6.13
N LEU A 156 16.91 23.24 5.50
CA LEU A 156 18.31 23.28 5.12
C LEU A 156 18.45 23.83 3.70
N PRO A 157 19.16 24.94 3.45
CA PRO A 157 19.35 25.48 2.11
C PRO A 157 19.96 24.48 1.16
N GLY A 158 19.39 24.32 -0.03
CA GLY A 158 19.86 23.37 -1.05
C GLY A 158 19.46 21.92 -0.81
N VAL A 159 18.78 21.59 0.29
CA VAL A 159 18.26 20.24 0.57
C VAL A 159 16.76 20.20 0.27
N PHE A 160 16.40 19.30 -0.62
CA PHE A 160 15.00 19.08 -1.05
C PHE A 160 14.54 17.69 -0.64
N ALA A 161 13.25 17.55 -0.34
CA ALA A 161 12.63 16.26 -0.01
C ALA A 161 11.34 16.06 -0.80
N CYS A 162 11.13 14.83 -1.29
CA CYS A 162 9.97 14.45 -2.08
C CYS A 162 9.59 12.97 -1.84
N GLY A 163 8.44 12.56 -2.38
CA GLY A 163 7.96 11.20 -2.27
C GLY A 163 7.72 10.75 -0.84
N ASN A 164 7.95 9.47 -0.58
CA ASN A 164 7.62 8.84 0.71
C ASN A 164 8.47 9.33 1.89
N SER A 165 9.58 10.01 1.66
CA SER A 165 10.33 10.68 2.74
C SER A 165 9.62 11.94 3.24
N ARG A 166 8.81 12.58 2.40
CA ARG A 166 7.98 13.75 2.74
C ARG A 166 6.58 13.33 3.21
N LYS A 167 5.89 12.54 2.41
CA LYS A 167 4.54 12.05 2.69
C LYS A 167 4.33 10.73 1.96
N VAL A 168 3.81 9.74 2.67
CA VAL A 168 3.46 8.44 2.05
C VAL A 168 2.40 8.65 0.97
N MET A 169 2.67 8.12 -0.21
CA MET A 169 1.83 8.23 -1.41
C MET A 169 1.39 6.86 -1.89
N ASP A 170 0.13 6.75 -2.31
CA ASP A 170 -0.44 5.50 -2.80
C ASP A 170 -0.04 5.19 -4.26
N LEU A 171 0.27 6.23 -5.04
CA LEU A 171 0.61 6.09 -6.47
C LEU A 171 1.98 6.65 -6.80
N ALA A 172 2.75 5.88 -7.58
CA ALA A 172 4.08 6.26 -8.05
C ALA A 172 4.09 7.54 -8.89
N ASP A 173 2.99 7.82 -9.62
CA ASP A 173 2.87 9.03 -10.46
C ASP A 173 2.98 10.32 -9.64
N PHE A 174 2.42 10.35 -8.42
CA PHE A 174 2.56 11.50 -7.53
C PHE A 174 3.99 11.64 -7.03
N VAL A 175 4.64 10.51 -6.72
CA VAL A 175 6.05 10.49 -6.31
C VAL A 175 6.95 11.02 -7.44
N THR A 176 6.70 10.60 -8.68
CA THR A 176 7.45 11.05 -9.87
C THR A 176 7.33 12.57 -10.04
N ARG A 177 6.12 13.13 -9.99
CA ARG A 177 5.91 14.59 -10.12
C ARG A 177 6.63 15.38 -9.02
N GLN A 178 6.61 14.89 -7.79
CA GLN A 178 7.38 15.51 -6.72
C GLN A 178 8.88 15.39 -6.98
N GLY A 179 9.34 14.24 -7.47
CA GLY A 179 10.73 14.03 -7.85
C GLY A 179 11.22 14.99 -8.93
N ASP A 180 10.42 15.17 -9.98
CA ASP A 180 10.71 16.12 -11.07
C ASP A 180 10.82 17.56 -10.53
N THR A 181 9.87 17.98 -9.68
CA THR A 181 9.90 19.33 -9.09
C THR A 181 11.10 19.50 -8.14
N ALA A 182 11.35 18.54 -7.26
CA ALA A 182 12.46 18.61 -6.30
C ALA A 182 13.82 18.60 -7.01
N GLY A 183 13.99 17.72 -8.01
CA GLY A 183 15.22 17.62 -8.81
C GLY A 183 15.45 18.87 -9.65
N GLY A 184 14.42 19.40 -10.30
CA GLY A 184 14.47 20.67 -11.04
C GLY A 184 14.86 21.83 -10.13
N ASN A 185 14.28 21.90 -8.93
CA ASN A 185 14.61 22.95 -7.96
C ASN A 185 16.00 22.80 -7.34
N ALA A 186 16.48 21.59 -7.15
CA ALA A 186 17.86 21.36 -6.73
C ALA A 186 18.88 21.89 -7.79
N ALA A 187 18.62 21.61 -9.07
CA ALA A 187 19.43 22.13 -10.15
C ALA A 187 19.39 23.68 -10.22
N ARG A 188 18.19 24.27 -10.10
CA ARG A 188 18.00 25.74 -10.08
C ARG A 188 18.74 26.37 -8.92
N PHE A 189 18.69 25.77 -7.74
CA PHE A 189 19.39 26.25 -6.55
C PHE A 189 20.90 26.34 -6.81
N VAL A 190 21.51 25.29 -7.37
CA VAL A 190 22.96 25.28 -7.71
C VAL A 190 23.30 26.35 -8.73
N LEU A 191 22.42 26.60 -9.70
CA LEU A 191 22.61 27.58 -10.76
C LEU A 191 22.24 29.03 -10.36
N GLY A 192 21.77 29.23 -9.12
CA GLY A 192 21.30 30.55 -8.67
C GLY A 192 20.02 31.04 -9.35
N LEU A 193 19.24 30.13 -9.90
CA LEU A 193 17.98 30.44 -10.58
C LEU A 193 16.78 30.44 -9.61
N PRO A 194 15.67 31.17 -9.91
CA PRO A 194 14.47 31.12 -9.10
C PRO A 194 13.88 29.70 -9.02
N LEU A 195 13.44 29.30 -7.82
CA LEU A 195 12.78 28.01 -7.62
C LEU A 195 11.34 28.03 -8.19
N GLU A 196 10.86 26.88 -8.63
CA GLU A 196 9.50 26.68 -9.14
C GLU A 196 8.61 26.04 -8.10
N LYS A 197 7.40 26.55 -7.90
CA LYS A 197 6.43 25.95 -6.99
C LYS A 197 5.99 24.59 -7.51
N MET A 198 5.82 23.65 -6.56
CA MET A 198 5.18 22.40 -6.88
C MET A 198 3.76 22.67 -7.40
N PRO A 199 3.35 22.11 -8.53
CA PRO A 199 1.97 22.19 -8.99
C PRO A 199 1.03 21.68 -7.88
N PRO A 200 -0.16 22.30 -7.70
CA PRO A 200 -1.12 21.82 -6.71
C PRO A 200 -1.35 20.33 -6.94
N GLU A 201 -1.30 19.53 -5.86
CA GLU A 201 -1.73 18.14 -5.90
C GLU A 201 -3.16 18.15 -6.46
N GLN A 202 -3.34 17.73 -7.69
CA GLN A 202 -4.68 17.47 -8.19
C GLN A 202 -5.20 16.36 -7.28
N ALA A 203 -6.07 16.75 -6.36
CA ALA A 203 -6.81 15.82 -5.53
C ALA A 203 -7.36 14.77 -6.47
N ASN A 204 -7.01 13.51 -6.21
CA ASN A 204 -7.38 12.32 -6.97
C ASN A 204 -8.41 12.59 -8.08
N ALA A 205 -7.97 12.89 -9.28
CA ALA A 205 -8.83 12.93 -10.46
C ALA A 205 -9.38 11.52 -10.80
N MET A 206 -9.06 10.51 -9.99
CA MET A 206 -9.73 9.21 -9.94
C MET A 206 -11.00 9.21 -9.09
N ALA A 207 -11.32 10.31 -8.38
CA ALA A 207 -12.63 10.46 -7.79
C ALA A 207 -13.59 11.01 -8.84
N LYS A 208 -14.28 10.10 -9.56
CA LYS A 208 -15.51 10.39 -10.34
C LYS A 208 -15.38 11.36 -11.53
N GLY A 209 -14.39 11.14 -12.40
CA GLY A 209 -14.46 11.63 -13.78
C GLY A 209 -14.89 10.49 -14.71
N LEU A 210 -15.61 10.80 -15.79
CA LEU A 210 -15.81 9.87 -16.89
C LEU A 210 -14.47 9.24 -17.28
N PRO A 211 -14.41 7.93 -17.54
CA PRO A 211 -13.18 7.26 -17.89
C PRO A 211 -12.50 7.96 -19.05
N LYS A 212 -11.19 8.18 -18.96
CA LYS A 212 -10.45 8.78 -20.07
C LYS A 212 -10.48 7.83 -21.26
N PRO A 213 -10.87 8.30 -22.46
CA PRO A 213 -10.83 7.47 -23.65
C PRO A 213 -9.43 6.89 -23.84
N GLY A 214 -9.34 5.58 -24.08
CA GLY A 214 -8.05 4.94 -24.25
C GLY A 214 -8.15 3.44 -24.49
N ILE A 215 -6.99 2.81 -24.68
CA ILE A 215 -6.91 1.36 -24.80
C ILE A 215 -6.34 0.80 -23.51
N ILE A 216 -7.11 -0.06 -22.86
CA ILE A 216 -6.75 -0.74 -21.62
C ILE A 216 -6.54 -2.22 -21.91
N THR A 217 -5.45 -2.80 -21.42
CA THR A 217 -5.23 -4.24 -21.53
C THR A 217 -5.83 -4.92 -20.30
N CYS A 218 -6.90 -5.70 -20.51
CA CYS A 218 -7.52 -6.49 -19.45
C CYS A 218 -6.57 -7.59 -18.97
N ILE A 219 -6.29 -7.63 -17.68
CA ILE A 219 -5.41 -8.63 -17.04
C ILE A 219 -6.17 -9.67 -16.22
N ARG A 220 -7.50 -9.72 -16.32
CA ARG A 220 -8.35 -10.66 -15.57
C ARG A 220 -8.15 -12.13 -15.94
N CYS A 221 -7.61 -12.40 -17.13
CA CYS A 221 -7.28 -13.75 -17.58
C CYS A 221 -6.09 -13.71 -18.56
N PRO A 222 -5.47 -14.86 -18.90
CA PRO A 222 -4.33 -14.92 -19.83
C PRO A 222 -4.60 -14.39 -21.24
N LYS A 223 -5.86 -14.17 -21.62
CA LYS A 223 -6.24 -13.70 -22.95
C LYS A 223 -5.77 -12.28 -23.25
N GLY A 224 -5.63 -11.43 -22.21
CA GLY A 224 -5.05 -10.10 -22.33
C GLY A 224 -5.80 -9.20 -23.33
N CYS A 225 -7.14 -9.16 -23.28
CA CYS A 225 -7.94 -8.36 -24.23
C CYS A 225 -7.55 -6.89 -24.18
N ARG A 226 -7.34 -6.29 -25.36
CA ARG A 226 -7.19 -4.84 -25.50
C ARG A 226 -8.59 -4.24 -25.63
N VAL A 227 -9.05 -3.58 -24.56
CA VAL A 227 -10.38 -2.98 -24.49
C VAL A 227 -10.25 -1.49 -24.80
N MET A 228 -10.92 -1.03 -25.85
CA MET A 228 -11.06 0.40 -26.14
C MET A 228 -12.20 0.96 -25.30
N LEU A 229 -11.94 2.08 -24.63
CA LEU A 229 -12.93 2.81 -23.88
C LEU A 229 -13.20 4.14 -24.57
N GLY A 230 -14.46 4.33 -25.00
CA GLY A 230 -14.90 5.56 -25.62
C GLY A 230 -15.16 6.68 -24.61
N ALA A 231 -15.18 7.93 -25.08
CA ALA A 231 -15.56 9.09 -24.25
C ALA A 231 -17.00 9.03 -23.75
N ASP A 232 -17.84 8.20 -24.35
CA ASP A 232 -19.22 7.91 -23.95
C ASP A 232 -19.34 6.78 -22.91
N GLY A 233 -18.18 6.25 -22.43
CA GLY A 233 -18.13 5.16 -21.46
C GLY A 233 -18.40 3.76 -22.06
N LYS A 234 -18.54 3.63 -23.39
CA LYS A 234 -18.69 2.34 -24.04
C LYS A 234 -17.37 1.65 -24.23
N THR A 235 -17.36 0.33 -24.12
CA THR A 235 -16.18 -0.50 -24.28
C THR A 235 -16.29 -1.38 -25.54
N GLU A 236 -15.18 -1.54 -26.25
CA GLU A 236 -15.07 -2.45 -27.39
C GLU A 236 -13.78 -3.28 -27.27
N GLY A 237 -13.79 -4.50 -27.84
CA GLY A 237 -12.63 -5.38 -27.85
C GLY A 237 -12.54 -6.31 -26.63
N ASN A 238 -13.47 -6.25 -25.69
CA ASN A 238 -13.57 -7.19 -24.58
C ASN A 238 -14.17 -8.53 -25.07
N ALA A 239 -13.51 -9.63 -24.69
CA ALA A 239 -14.00 -10.97 -25.04
C ALA A 239 -15.06 -11.51 -24.06
N CYS A 240 -15.32 -10.81 -22.96
CA CYS A 240 -16.29 -11.19 -21.92
C CYS A 240 -16.66 -9.97 -21.07
N PRO A 241 -17.78 -10.04 -20.32
CA PRO A 241 -18.24 -8.97 -19.42
C PRO A 241 -17.20 -8.52 -18.39
N LYS A 242 -16.35 -9.46 -17.91
CA LYS A 242 -15.25 -9.12 -16.96
C LYS A 242 -14.20 -8.18 -17.56
N GLY A 243 -13.99 -8.21 -18.88
CA GLY A 243 -13.09 -7.29 -19.56
C GLY A 243 -13.64 -5.88 -19.63
N GLU A 244 -14.93 -5.75 -19.84
CA GLU A 244 -15.67 -4.49 -19.80
C GLU A 244 -15.61 -3.87 -18.39
N GLU A 245 -16.01 -4.65 -17.38
CA GLU A 245 -15.96 -4.26 -15.98
C GLU A 245 -14.57 -3.79 -15.59
N TYR A 246 -13.52 -4.54 -15.99
CA TYR A 246 -12.13 -4.18 -15.73
C TYR A 246 -11.75 -2.84 -16.38
N ALA A 247 -12.11 -2.63 -17.65
CA ALA A 247 -11.78 -1.39 -18.35
C ALA A 247 -12.47 -0.17 -17.73
N LEU A 248 -13.71 -0.32 -17.27
CA LEU A 248 -14.46 0.74 -16.57
C LEU A 248 -13.91 1.05 -15.17
N GLN A 249 -13.28 0.07 -14.50
CA GLN A 249 -12.65 0.26 -13.19
C GLN A 249 -11.26 0.90 -13.27
N GLU A 250 -10.51 0.66 -14.36
CA GLU A 250 -9.14 1.15 -14.54
C GLU A 250 -9.08 2.52 -15.26
N ALA A 251 -10.21 2.98 -15.78
CA ALA A 251 -10.32 4.27 -16.48
C ALA A 251 -10.71 5.42 -15.57
#